data_d0cd01fd0aeb1776db2e1145fb06e3d2
#
_entry.id   d0cd01fd0aeb1776db2e1145fb06e3d2
#
_cell.length_a   1.000
_cell.length_b   1.000
_cell.length_c   1.000
_cell.angle_alpha   90.00
_cell.angle_beta   90.00
_cell.angle_gamma   90.00
#
_symmetry.space_group_name_H-M   'P 1'
#
loop_
_entity.id
_entity.type
_entity.pdbx_description
1 polymer ?
#
loop_
_entity_poly.entity_id
_entity_poly.type
_entity_poly.pdbx_seq_one_letter_code
_entity_poly.pdbx_strand_id
1 'polypeptide(L)'
;MIKQAFTYTDLYACAFALYLICHTVGTSDNLMDKNDWLIWGCVALCYAAVRCLTRSCQYKLLGIIAITGFIQSLIAWGQFCGWAESNHNNFPVTGSFKNPAPLAGYIGACLILIVEFMSLCYKENRKTIFTLLIPAAASISGIIILSYSRAAWIALLISLIHLLARHRKIRYRHLFPVAVLCLSCLAALYFLKKESADARLFIWKNSGQLLHTSPLTGSGVKTFASRYMYTQAEYFANHPDSPYKLKASDNSHAFNEYLRIIVEYGIIGLILLFLLFRSMSFFHPVLSFYCIFAFFSYPLEITPIILLVTVMAASYPGKNICYYPRYILITICLSASCLLSYRAWRFKSEERELKSMIHEYGCLPGAGLEDKLFGYYPCYKNNHIYIASCAMQFYKNKSYPKAEVMLRRASVLFPSSRILYDLGNCCHRLQKYEEAERFLSTACDMAPGHVLPQYYLFRHYVETGQTHKALNSAHTIIHSKFKQEGSTALQVKHLAKEYLSKTKEGGERQ
;
A
#
# COMPACT_ATOMS: atom_id res chain seq x y z
N MET A 1 -26.43 33.89 -15.14
CA MET A 1 -25.35 33.23 -14.39
C MET A 1 -25.43 31.74 -14.63
N ILE A 2 -24.30 31.11 -14.97
CA ILE A 2 -24.24 29.66 -15.16
C ILE A 2 -24.40 28.96 -13.78
N LYS A 3 -25.47 28.15 -13.67
CA LYS A 3 -25.74 27.38 -12.45
C LYS A 3 -25.01 26.04 -12.46
N GLN A 4 -24.50 25.62 -11.30
CA GLN A 4 -23.92 24.31 -11.06
C GLN A 4 -24.92 23.49 -10.25
N ALA A 5 -25.14 22.24 -10.65
CA ALA A 5 -25.99 21.33 -9.88
C ALA A 5 -25.19 20.69 -8.73
N PHE A 6 -25.78 20.72 -7.53
CA PHE A 6 -25.39 19.89 -6.41
C PHE A 6 -26.21 18.59 -6.45
N THR A 7 -25.54 17.47 -6.41
CA THR A 7 -26.14 16.16 -6.68
C THR A 7 -26.04 15.24 -5.46
N TYR A 8 -26.76 14.11 -5.47
CA TYR A 8 -26.59 13.08 -4.44
C TYR A 8 -25.15 12.54 -4.37
N THR A 9 -24.44 12.49 -5.50
CA THR A 9 -23.01 12.09 -5.50
C THR A 9 -22.16 13.10 -4.74
N ASP A 10 -22.40 14.40 -4.91
CA ASP A 10 -21.72 15.46 -4.16
C ASP A 10 -22.03 15.34 -2.65
N LEU A 11 -23.30 15.09 -2.31
CA LEU A 11 -23.73 14.90 -0.91
C LEU A 11 -22.98 13.72 -0.25
N TYR A 12 -22.96 12.55 -0.89
CA TYR A 12 -22.29 11.39 -0.33
C TYR A 12 -20.75 11.53 -0.36
N ALA A 13 -20.17 12.22 -1.34
CA ALA A 13 -18.75 12.55 -1.35
C ALA A 13 -18.38 13.46 -0.17
N CYS A 14 -19.17 14.50 0.10
CA CYS A 14 -19.01 15.38 1.26
C CYS A 14 -19.20 14.61 2.59
N ALA A 15 -20.24 13.78 2.69
CA ALA A 15 -20.50 12.98 3.88
C ALA A 15 -19.35 12.00 4.17
N PHE A 16 -18.85 11.32 3.14
CA PHE A 16 -17.71 10.41 3.26
C PHE A 16 -16.45 11.17 3.69
N ALA A 17 -16.12 12.28 3.03
CA ALA A 17 -14.96 13.10 3.37
C ALA A 17 -15.05 13.65 4.80
N LEU A 18 -16.22 14.15 5.22
CA LEU A 18 -16.46 14.63 6.58
C LEU A 18 -16.29 13.51 7.60
N TYR A 19 -16.85 12.32 7.32
CA TYR A 19 -16.68 11.16 8.19
C TYR A 19 -15.19 10.80 8.34
N LEU A 20 -14.43 10.74 7.23
CA LEU A 20 -13.00 10.45 7.27
C LEU A 20 -12.23 11.47 8.11
N ILE A 21 -12.53 12.77 7.95
CA ILE A 21 -11.88 13.85 8.71
C ILE A 21 -12.23 13.75 10.20
N CYS A 22 -13.51 13.69 10.53
CA CYS A 22 -13.96 13.61 11.93
C CYS A 22 -13.42 12.38 12.64
N HIS A 23 -13.46 11.23 11.96
CA HIS A 23 -12.92 9.98 12.49
C HIS A 23 -11.41 10.07 12.73
N THR A 24 -10.66 10.64 11.78
CA THR A 24 -9.19 10.78 11.88
C THR A 24 -8.78 11.75 12.99
N VAL A 25 -9.52 12.86 13.15
CA VAL A 25 -9.24 13.84 14.22
C VAL A 25 -9.68 13.33 15.58
N GLY A 26 -10.79 12.58 15.63
CA GLY A 26 -11.35 12.04 16.88
C GLY A 26 -10.64 10.80 17.43
N THR A 27 -9.78 10.13 16.65
CA THR A 27 -9.00 9.00 17.15
C THR A 27 -7.77 9.49 17.92
N SER A 28 -7.54 8.91 19.10
CA SER A 28 -6.42 9.27 19.99
C SER A 28 -5.04 9.08 19.34
N ASP A 29 -4.91 8.09 18.46
CA ASP A 29 -3.67 7.73 17.75
C ASP A 29 -3.74 8.13 16.28
N ASN A 30 -3.75 9.44 16.01
CA ASN A 30 -3.67 9.92 14.63
C ASN A 30 -2.30 9.61 14.03
N LEU A 31 -2.27 8.66 13.07
CA LEU A 31 -1.05 8.21 12.38
C LEU A 31 -0.76 8.97 11.07
N MET A 32 -1.60 9.94 10.69
CA MET A 32 -1.40 10.73 9.48
C MET A 32 -0.26 11.72 9.62
N ASP A 33 0.51 11.86 8.55
CA ASP A 33 1.53 12.90 8.42
C ASP A 33 1.02 14.10 7.58
N LYS A 34 1.87 15.11 7.41
CA LYS A 34 1.56 16.30 6.60
C LYS A 34 1.29 15.95 5.13
N ASN A 35 1.97 14.94 4.60
CA ASN A 35 1.81 14.50 3.21
C ASN A 35 0.44 13.84 2.96
N ASP A 36 -0.04 13.05 3.92
CA ASP A 36 -1.36 12.43 3.82
C ASP A 36 -2.48 13.48 3.74
N TRP A 37 -2.41 14.52 4.59
CA TRP A 37 -3.35 15.63 4.54
C TRP A 37 -3.30 16.40 3.22
N LEU A 38 -2.11 16.58 2.65
CA LEU A 38 -1.96 17.17 1.31
C LEU A 38 -2.59 16.30 0.23
N ILE A 39 -2.40 14.98 0.27
CA ILE A 39 -3.02 14.05 -0.70
C ILE A 39 -4.54 14.13 -0.59
N TRP A 40 -5.11 14.10 0.61
CA TRP A 40 -6.57 14.21 0.80
C TRP A 40 -7.10 15.56 0.31
N GLY A 41 -6.40 16.66 0.58
CA GLY A 41 -6.72 17.96 0.03
C GLY A 41 -6.68 17.98 -1.50
N CYS A 42 -5.68 17.36 -2.12
CA CYS A 42 -5.59 17.23 -3.58
C CYS A 42 -6.73 16.38 -4.16
N VAL A 43 -7.15 15.31 -3.49
CA VAL A 43 -8.29 14.47 -3.90
C VAL A 43 -9.60 15.28 -3.87
N ALA A 44 -9.84 16.01 -2.77
CA ALA A 44 -11.02 16.87 -2.63
C ALA A 44 -11.04 17.99 -3.69
N LEU A 45 -9.88 18.66 -3.91
CA LEU A 45 -9.73 19.68 -4.94
C LEU A 45 -9.94 19.12 -6.35
N CYS A 46 -9.39 17.95 -6.65
CA CYS A 46 -9.57 17.25 -7.91
C CYS A 46 -11.05 16.98 -8.18
N TYR A 47 -11.78 16.45 -7.19
CA TYR A 47 -13.22 16.23 -7.29
C TYR A 47 -13.95 17.54 -7.64
N ALA A 48 -13.75 18.59 -6.85
CA ALA A 48 -14.41 19.89 -7.04
C ALA A 48 -14.05 20.54 -8.38
N ALA A 49 -12.79 20.48 -8.80
CA ALA A 49 -12.33 21.02 -10.09
C ALA A 49 -12.98 20.28 -11.27
N VAL A 50 -13.04 18.94 -11.24
CA VAL A 50 -13.70 18.17 -12.31
C VAL A 50 -15.19 18.47 -12.37
N ARG A 51 -15.84 18.70 -11.22
CA ARG A 51 -17.26 19.16 -11.18
C ARG A 51 -17.45 20.53 -11.83
N CYS A 52 -16.44 21.39 -11.85
CA CYS A 52 -16.46 22.67 -12.56
C CYS A 52 -16.28 22.53 -14.07
N LEU A 53 -15.81 21.41 -14.61
CA LEU A 53 -15.56 21.22 -16.02
C LEU A 53 -16.85 20.97 -16.81
N THR A 54 -16.87 21.43 -18.07
CA THR A 54 -17.92 21.05 -19.03
C THR A 54 -17.73 19.57 -19.41
N ARG A 55 -18.78 18.93 -19.91
CA ARG A 55 -18.70 17.54 -20.39
C ARG A 55 -17.60 17.34 -21.44
N SER A 56 -17.46 18.27 -22.38
CA SER A 56 -16.39 18.23 -23.38
C SER A 56 -15.00 18.25 -22.74
N CYS A 57 -14.79 19.11 -21.71
CA CYS A 57 -13.51 19.17 -20.99
C CYS A 57 -13.27 17.89 -20.17
N GLN A 58 -14.31 17.30 -19.57
CA GLN A 58 -14.20 16.02 -18.86
C GLN A 58 -13.75 14.90 -19.81
N TYR A 59 -14.32 14.80 -21.02
CA TYR A 59 -13.88 13.83 -22.03
C TYR A 59 -12.41 14.05 -22.46
N LYS A 60 -12.00 15.31 -22.66
CA LYS A 60 -10.59 15.63 -22.95
C LYS A 60 -9.66 15.21 -21.80
N LEU A 61 -10.08 15.43 -20.56
CA LEU A 61 -9.33 15.00 -19.37
C LEU A 61 -9.16 13.48 -19.33
N LEU A 62 -10.22 12.72 -19.63
CA LEU A 62 -10.13 11.25 -19.71
C LEU A 62 -9.20 10.80 -20.83
N GLY A 63 -9.18 11.53 -21.97
CA GLY A 63 -8.21 11.31 -23.04
C GLY A 63 -6.76 11.55 -22.60
N ILE A 64 -6.51 12.62 -21.84
CA ILE A 64 -5.18 12.89 -21.28
C ILE A 64 -4.77 11.76 -20.33
N ILE A 65 -5.67 11.29 -19.46
CA ILE A 65 -5.40 10.15 -18.56
C ILE A 65 -5.06 8.89 -19.37
N ALA A 66 -5.78 8.60 -20.45
CA ALA A 66 -5.48 7.47 -21.32
C ALA A 66 -4.05 7.57 -21.94
N ILE A 67 -3.65 8.78 -22.35
CA ILE A 67 -2.29 9.04 -22.85
C ILE A 67 -1.24 8.80 -21.77
N THR A 68 -1.47 9.23 -20.53
CA THR A 68 -0.51 8.95 -19.45
C THR A 68 -0.36 7.45 -19.18
N GLY A 69 -1.43 6.66 -19.34
CA GLY A 69 -1.37 5.20 -19.28
C GLY A 69 -0.50 4.60 -20.39
N PHE A 70 -0.59 5.14 -21.61
CA PHE A 70 0.28 4.75 -22.72
C PHE A 70 1.75 5.09 -22.43
N ILE A 71 2.03 6.29 -21.93
CA ILE A 71 3.38 6.71 -21.54
C ILE A 71 3.94 5.75 -20.47
N GLN A 72 3.15 5.38 -19.45
CA GLN A 72 3.55 4.40 -18.45
C GLN A 72 3.88 3.03 -19.05
N SER A 73 3.14 2.60 -20.09
CA SER A 73 3.46 1.36 -20.79
C SER A 73 4.77 1.45 -21.56
N LEU A 74 5.09 2.60 -22.17
CA LEU A 74 6.38 2.80 -22.86
C LEU A 74 7.57 2.78 -21.88
N ILE A 75 7.44 3.41 -20.71
CA ILE A 75 8.46 3.33 -19.65
C ILE A 75 8.67 1.87 -19.23
N ALA A 76 7.58 1.12 -19.03
CA ALA A 76 7.66 -0.28 -18.65
C ALA A 76 8.26 -1.17 -19.74
N TRP A 77 8.02 -0.88 -21.03
CA TRP A 77 8.72 -1.53 -22.14
C TRP A 77 10.21 -1.21 -22.13
N GLY A 78 10.60 0.04 -21.88
CA GLY A 78 12.01 0.43 -21.69
C GLY A 78 12.69 -0.36 -20.57
N GLN A 79 11.98 -0.60 -19.45
CA GLN A 79 12.47 -1.44 -18.35
C GLN A 79 12.60 -2.90 -18.78
N PHE A 80 11.62 -3.44 -19.50
CA PHE A 80 11.66 -4.82 -20.00
C PHE A 80 12.83 -5.06 -20.98
N CYS A 81 13.10 -4.08 -21.86
CA CYS A 81 14.22 -4.13 -22.80
C CYS A 81 15.59 -3.83 -22.15
N GLY A 82 15.65 -3.49 -20.87
CA GLY A 82 16.91 -3.14 -20.19
C GLY A 82 17.42 -1.72 -20.47
N TRP A 83 16.62 -0.85 -21.11
CA TRP A 83 16.98 0.55 -21.37
C TRP A 83 16.78 1.46 -20.17
N ALA A 84 15.99 1.01 -19.19
CA ALA A 84 15.74 1.71 -17.93
C ALA A 84 15.70 0.71 -16.78
N GLU A 85 16.09 1.15 -15.58
CA GLU A 85 16.04 0.31 -14.39
C GLU A 85 14.61 0.19 -13.85
N SER A 86 14.25 -1.01 -13.39
CA SER A 86 13.01 -1.23 -12.65
C SER A 86 13.12 -0.68 -11.22
N ASN A 87 12.04 -0.11 -10.70
CA ASN A 87 11.98 0.35 -9.31
C ASN A 87 11.84 -0.82 -8.30
N HIS A 88 11.97 -2.07 -8.75
CA HIS A 88 11.86 -3.26 -7.90
C HIS A 88 12.83 -4.36 -8.34
N ASN A 89 13.67 -4.84 -7.41
CA ASN A 89 14.74 -5.80 -7.70
C ASN A 89 14.25 -7.14 -8.30
N ASN A 90 13.02 -7.57 -7.95
CA ASN A 90 12.51 -8.89 -8.35
C ASN A 90 11.54 -8.84 -9.54
N PHE A 91 11.18 -7.66 -10.02
CA PHE A 91 10.21 -7.52 -11.11
C PHE A 91 10.77 -6.63 -12.22
N PRO A 92 10.74 -7.10 -13.47
CA PRO A 92 11.35 -6.37 -14.59
C PRO A 92 10.55 -5.13 -15.00
N VAL A 93 9.23 -5.10 -14.75
CA VAL A 93 8.34 -4.02 -15.21
C VAL A 93 7.57 -3.41 -14.05
N THR A 94 7.78 -2.11 -13.81
CA THR A 94 7.09 -1.34 -12.77
C THR A 94 6.60 0.02 -13.26
N GLY A 95 7.01 0.48 -14.47
CA GLY A 95 6.80 1.85 -14.90
C GLY A 95 7.42 2.83 -13.90
N SER A 96 6.72 3.90 -13.58
CA SER A 96 7.11 4.83 -12.52
C SER A 96 6.64 4.40 -11.11
N PHE A 97 5.94 3.27 -11.00
CA PHE A 97 5.47 2.74 -9.71
C PHE A 97 6.56 1.89 -9.04
N LYS A 98 6.39 1.67 -7.73
CA LYS A 98 7.31 0.82 -6.95
C LYS A 98 7.05 -0.69 -7.12
N ASN A 99 5.93 -1.08 -7.73
CA ASN A 99 5.50 -2.48 -7.83
C ASN A 99 4.66 -2.68 -9.11
N PRO A 100 4.73 -3.84 -9.79
CA PRO A 100 3.94 -4.12 -10.98
C PRO A 100 2.41 -4.12 -10.77
N ALA A 101 1.90 -4.46 -9.59
CA ALA A 101 0.45 -4.47 -9.35
C ALA A 101 -0.20 -3.07 -9.43
N PRO A 102 0.34 -2.00 -8.78
CA PRO A 102 -0.09 -0.63 -9.02
C PRO A 102 0.00 -0.16 -10.47
N LEU A 103 1.10 -0.49 -11.16
CA LEU A 103 1.21 -0.20 -12.59
C LEU A 103 0.05 -0.82 -13.37
N ALA A 104 -0.17 -2.13 -13.22
CA ALA A 104 -1.25 -2.84 -13.91
C ALA A 104 -2.64 -2.31 -13.55
N GLY A 105 -2.85 -1.90 -12.29
CA GLY A 105 -4.07 -1.25 -11.83
C GLY A 105 -4.32 0.10 -12.51
N TYR A 106 -3.27 0.89 -12.74
CA TYR A 106 -3.39 2.18 -13.41
C TYR A 106 -3.60 2.04 -14.92
N ILE A 107 -2.70 1.31 -15.59
CA ILE A 107 -2.78 1.16 -17.06
C ILE A 107 -3.97 0.30 -17.49
N GLY A 108 -4.47 -0.63 -16.65
CA GLY A 108 -5.67 -1.40 -16.92
C GLY A 108 -6.93 -0.52 -17.03
N ALA A 109 -7.08 0.46 -16.15
CA ALA A 109 -8.14 1.46 -16.25
C ALA A 109 -7.97 2.34 -17.49
N CYS A 110 -6.74 2.74 -17.83
CA CYS A 110 -6.45 3.49 -19.05
C CYS A 110 -6.77 2.69 -20.32
N LEU A 111 -6.53 1.37 -20.32
CA LEU A 111 -6.92 0.50 -21.43
C LEU A 111 -8.43 0.49 -21.66
N ILE A 112 -9.23 0.44 -20.59
CA ILE A 112 -10.70 0.52 -20.71
C ILE A 112 -11.12 1.84 -21.34
N LEU A 113 -10.51 2.96 -20.94
CA LEU A 113 -10.77 4.27 -21.57
C LEU A 113 -10.39 4.28 -23.04
N ILE A 114 -9.23 3.72 -23.41
CA ILE A 114 -8.80 3.63 -24.83
C ILE A 114 -9.80 2.79 -25.63
N VAL A 115 -10.25 1.64 -25.13
CA VAL A 115 -11.23 0.79 -25.81
C VAL A 115 -12.58 1.51 -25.96
N GLU A 116 -13.00 2.30 -24.96
CA GLU A 116 -14.20 3.14 -25.07
C GLU A 116 -14.03 4.22 -26.14
N PHE A 117 -12.90 4.93 -26.18
CA PHE A 117 -12.60 5.91 -27.25
C PHE A 117 -12.54 5.26 -28.65
N MET A 118 -11.95 4.06 -28.76
CA MET A 118 -11.97 3.29 -30.02
C MET A 118 -13.40 2.97 -30.46
N SER A 119 -14.26 2.56 -29.52
CA SER A 119 -15.69 2.30 -29.83
C SER A 119 -16.43 3.54 -30.29
N LEU A 120 -16.15 4.71 -29.71
CA LEU A 120 -16.71 5.99 -30.16
C LEU A 120 -16.21 6.38 -31.55
N CYS A 121 -14.89 6.28 -31.80
CA CYS A 121 -14.28 6.58 -33.12
C CYS A 121 -14.84 5.65 -34.19
N TYR A 122 -15.07 4.39 -33.90
CA TYR A 122 -15.69 3.45 -34.85
C TYR A 122 -17.13 3.88 -35.24
N LYS A 123 -17.94 4.26 -34.22
CA LYS A 123 -19.33 4.75 -34.45
C LYS A 123 -19.38 6.04 -35.24
N GLU A 124 -18.42 6.94 -34.98
CA GLU A 124 -18.32 8.24 -35.68
C GLU A 124 -17.56 8.16 -37.01
N ASN A 125 -17.20 6.95 -37.46
CA ASN A 125 -16.42 6.71 -38.69
C ASN A 125 -15.06 7.44 -38.74
N ARG A 126 -14.45 7.70 -37.58
CA ARG A 126 -13.13 8.35 -37.43
C ARG A 126 -12.00 7.32 -37.51
N LYS A 127 -11.83 6.72 -38.70
CA LYS A 127 -10.90 5.60 -38.94
C LYS A 127 -9.45 5.93 -38.54
N THR A 128 -8.96 7.12 -38.85
CA THR A 128 -7.58 7.54 -38.53
C THR A 128 -7.30 7.54 -37.05
N ILE A 129 -8.20 8.08 -36.21
CA ILE A 129 -8.02 8.10 -34.76
C ILE A 129 -8.14 6.68 -34.22
N PHE A 130 -9.08 5.89 -34.73
CA PHE A 130 -9.22 4.48 -34.35
C PHE A 130 -7.92 3.69 -34.58
N THR A 131 -7.29 3.81 -35.74
CA THR A 131 -6.04 3.12 -36.08
C THR A 131 -4.86 3.58 -35.20
N LEU A 132 -4.80 4.87 -34.83
CA LEU A 132 -3.78 5.40 -33.93
C LEU A 132 -3.91 4.89 -32.49
N LEU A 133 -5.09 4.48 -32.04
CA LEU A 133 -5.31 3.94 -30.70
C LEU A 133 -4.92 2.45 -30.58
N ILE A 134 -4.83 1.71 -31.70
CA ILE A 134 -4.48 0.28 -31.69
C ILE A 134 -3.10 0.01 -31.07
N PRO A 135 -2.01 0.70 -31.49
CA PRO A 135 -0.70 0.49 -30.88
C PRO A 135 -0.67 0.78 -29.37
N ALA A 136 -1.40 1.81 -28.93
CA ALA A 136 -1.51 2.15 -27.51
C ALA A 136 -2.21 1.03 -26.72
N ALA A 137 -3.33 0.51 -27.23
CA ALA A 137 -4.04 -0.61 -26.62
C ALA A 137 -3.19 -1.88 -26.58
N ALA A 138 -2.47 -2.20 -27.67
CA ALA A 138 -1.58 -3.35 -27.76
C ALA A 138 -0.40 -3.23 -26.77
N SER A 139 0.25 -2.06 -26.72
CA SER A 139 1.35 -1.77 -25.80
C SER A 139 0.95 -1.97 -24.34
N ILE A 140 -0.18 -1.37 -23.94
CA ILE A 140 -0.69 -1.50 -22.57
C ILE A 140 -1.05 -2.96 -22.26
N SER A 141 -1.71 -3.66 -23.16
CA SER A 141 -2.09 -5.06 -23.00
C SER A 141 -0.85 -5.96 -22.77
N GLY A 142 0.21 -5.74 -23.55
CA GLY A 142 1.49 -6.45 -23.38
C GLY A 142 2.08 -6.24 -21.99
N ILE A 143 2.13 -5.01 -21.51
CA ILE A 143 2.66 -4.72 -20.16
C ILE A 143 1.77 -5.30 -19.05
N ILE A 144 0.44 -5.29 -19.19
CA ILE A 144 -0.46 -5.93 -18.21
C ILE A 144 -0.15 -7.44 -18.10
N ILE A 145 0.14 -8.11 -19.21
CA ILE A 145 0.54 -9.52 -19.21
C ILE A 145 1.89 -9.68 -18.48
N LEU A 146 2.90 -8.89 -18.85
CA LEU A 146 4.25 -8.94 -18.27
C LEU A 146 4.29 -8.52 -16.79
N SER A 147 3.29 -7.80 -16.29
CA SER A 147 3.18 -7.43 -14.87
C SER A 147 2.86 -8.62 -13.96
N TYR A 148 2.42 -9.73 -14.50
CA TYR A 148 1.92 -10.90 -13.75
C TYR A 148 0.86 -10.56 -12.68
N SER A 149 0.13 -9.45 -12.86
CA SER A 149 -0.91 -9.01 -11.93
C SER A 149 -2.24 -9.70 -12.19
N ARG A 150 -2.46 -10.85 -11.55
CA ARG A 150 -3.69 -11.64 -11.66
C ARG A 150 -4.94 -10.82 -11.34
N ALA A 151 -4.86 -9.96 -10.32
CA ALA A 151 -5.95 -9.06 -9.94
C ALA A 151 -6.37 -8.13 -11.10
N ALA A 152 -5.37 -7.58 -11.82
CA ALA A 152 -5.64 -6.71 -12.97
C ALA A 152 -6.24 -7.50 -14.15
N TRP A 153 -5.81 -8.74 -14.39
CA TRP A 153 -6.35 -9.58 -15.48
C TRP A 153 -7.84 -9.87 -15.27
N ILE A 154 -8.22 -10.29 -14.05
CA ILE A 154 -9.61 -10.59 -13.70
C ILE A 154 -10.46 -9.33 -13.77
N ALA A 155 -9.97 -8.23 -13.16
CA ALA A 155 -10.68 -6.96 -13.16
C ALA A 155 -10.88 -6.43 -14.59
N LEU A 156 -9.87 -6.56 -15.45
CA LEU A 156 -9.95 -6.14 -16.86
C LEU A 156 -10.96 -6.99 -17.64
N LEU A 157 -10.90 -8.31 -17.50
CA LEU A 157 -11.83 -9.21 -18.17
C LEU A 157 -13.30 -8.86 -17.85
N ILE A 158 -13.64 -8.76 -16.55
CA ILE A 158 -15.01 -8.47 -16.13
C ILE A 158 -15.42 -7.05 -16.58
N SER A 159 -14.51 -6.09 -16.55
CA SER A 159 -14.81 -4.70 -16.94
C SER A 159 -14.97 -4.53 -18.45
N LEU A 160 -14.23 -5.28 -19.26
CA LEU A 160 -14.43 -5.32 -20.71
C LEU A 160 -15.78 -6.01 -21.05
N ILE A 161 -16.16 -7.03 -20.33
CA ILE A 161 -17.49 -7.65 -20.48
C ILE A 161 -18.58 -6.65 -20.11
N HIS A 162 -18.42 -5.87 -19.03
CA HIS A 162 -19.34 -4.79 -18.68
C HIS A 162 -19.42 -3.74 -19.80
N LEU A 163 -18.29 -3.34 -20.36
CA LEU A 163 -18.25 -2.39 -21.50
C LEU A 163 -18.99 -2.94 -22.72
N LEU A 164 -18.79 -4.21 -23.07
CA LEU A 164 -19.49 -4.88 -24.17
C LEU A 164 -20.98 -5.04 -23.90
N ALA A 165 -21.37 -5.40 -22.69
CA ALA A 165 -22.76 -5.53 -22.27
C ALA A 165 -23.53 -4.20 -22.39
N ARG A 166 -22.83 -3.07 -22.14
CA ARG A 166 -23.38 -1.74 -22.31
C ARG A 166 -23.74 -1.41 -23.77
N HIS A 167 -22.93 -1.87 -24.72
CA HIS A 167 -23.11 -1.59 -26.14
C HIS A 167 -24.09 -2.55 -26.83
N ARG A 168 -24.30 -3.73 -26.25
CA ARG A 168 -25.22 -4.75 -26.75
C ARG A 168 -26.17 -5.15 -25.63
N LYS A 169 -27.49 -5.28 -25.90
CA LYS A 169 -28.45 -5.85 -24.93
C LYS A 169 -28.12 -7.33 -24.71
N ILE A 170 -27.17 -7.60 -23.80
CA ILE A 170 -26.80 -8.98 -23.44
C ILE A 170 -27.97 -9.60 -22.66
N ARG A 171 -28.51 -10.71 -23.14
CA ARG A 171 -29.53 -11.47 -22.45
C ARG A 171 -28.89 -12.24 -21.29
N TYR A 172 -29.61 -12.44 -20.19
CA TYR A 172 -29.16 -13.16 -18.99
C TYR A 172 -28.53 -14.54 -19.29
N ARG A 173 -29.01 -15.24 -20.36
CA ARG A 173 -28.43 -16.51 -20.83
C ARG A 173 -26.94 -16.46 -21.17
N HIS A 174 -26.40 -15.30 -21.49
CA HIS A 174 -24.97 -15.10 -21.79
C HIS A 174 -24.14 -14.77 -20.56
N LEU A 175 -24.77 -14.42 -19.42
CA LEU A 175 -24.06 -14.16 -18.16
C LEU A 175 -23.55 -15.43 -17.51
N PHE A 176 -24.27 -16.55 -17.64
CA PHE A 176 -23.86 -17.83 -17.08
C PHE A 176 -22.53 -18.34 -17.62
N PRO A 177 -22.32 -18.50 -18.95
CA PRO A 177 -21.02 -18.93 -19.48
C PRO A 177 -19.89 -17.95 -19.14
N VAL A 178 -20.17 -16.65 -19.06
CA VAL A 178 -19.21 -15.65 -18.62
C VAL A 178 -18.82 -15.87 -17.14
N ALA A 179 -19.78 -16.13 -16.26
CA ALA A 179 -19.51 -16.43 -14.86
C ALA A 179 -18.66 -17.70 -14.72
N VAL A 180 -19.00 -18.76 -15.48
CA VAL A 180 -18.20 -19.99 -15.51
C VAL A 180 -16.78 -19.72 -15.99
N LEU A 181 -16.59 -18.96 -17.06
CA LEU A 181 -15.27 -18.57 -17.56
C LEU A 181 -14.48 -17.80 -16.49
N CYS A 182 -15.09 -16.83 -15.82
CA CYS A 182 -14.45 -16.05 -14.76
C CYS A 182 -14.02 -16.96 -13.59
N LEU A 183 -14.88 -17.89 -13.16
CA LEU A 183 -14.58 -18.84 -12.09
C LEU A 183 -13.44 -19.80 -12.49
N SER A 184 -13.46 -20.31 -13.74
CA SER A 184 -12.40 -21.15 -14.27
C SER A 184 -11.06 -20.42 -14.34
N CYS A 185 -11.07 -19.15 -14.79
CA CYS A 185 -9.86 -18.29 -14.78
C CYS A 185 -9.35 -18.06 -13.35
N LEU A 186 -10.24 -17.78 -12.39
CA LEU A 186 -9.88 -17.63 -10.98
C LEU A 186 -9.22 -18.88 -10.41
N ALA A 187 -9.80 -20.06 -10.68
CA ALA A 187 -9.25 -21.34 -10.25
C ALA A 187 -7.87 -21.60 -10.88
N ALA A 188 -7.73 -21.42 -12.20
CA ALA A 188 -6.45 -21.57 -12.88
C ALA A 188 -5.38 -20.63 -12.33
N LEU A 189 -5.71 -19.36 -12.12
CA LEU A 189 -4.80 -18.35 -11.55
C LEU A 189 -4.44 -18.61 -10.07
N TYR A 190 -5.32 -19.27 -9.31
CA TYR A 190 -5.01 -19.74 -7.97
C TYR A 190 -3.89 -20.81 -8.01
N PHE A 191 -4.03 -21.83 -8.85
CA PHE A 191 -3.06 -22.92 -8.95
C PHE A 191 -1.70 -22.45 -9.52
N LEU A 192 -1.67 -21.49 -10.44
CA LEU A 192 -0.45 -20.96 -11.04
C LEU A 192 0.50 -20.30 -10.02
N LYS A 193 -0.02 -19.70 -8.94
CA LYS A 193 0.78 -19.07 -7.87
C LYS A 193 0.15 -19.34 -6.50
N LYS A 194 -0.01 -20.60 -6.16
CA LYS A 194 -0.68 -21.08 -4.94
C LYS A 194 -0.10 -20.44 -3.67
N GLU A 195 1.21 -20.41 -3.53
CA GLU A 195 1.87 -19.83 -2.34
C GLU A 195 1.50 -18.36 -2.10
N SER A 196 1.46 -17.55 -3.16
CA SER A 196 1.05 -16.14 -3.04
C SER A 196 -0.45 -15.97 -2.76
N ALA A 197 -1.28 -16.90 -3.22
CA ALA A 197 -2.72 -16.89 -2.93
C ALA A 197 -2.98 -17.32 -1.47
N ASP A 198 -2.34 -18.38 -1.02
CA ASP A 198 -2.42 -18.86 0.36
C ASP A 198 -1.93 -17.80 1.36
N ALA A 199 -0.83 -17.08 1.03
CA ALA A 199 -0.34 -15.98 1.85
C ALA A 199 -1.40 -14.86 2.01
N ARG A 200 -2.14 -14.52 0.94
CA ARG A 200 -3.24 -13.54 1.03
C ARG A 200 -4.42 -14.05 1.84
N LEU A 201 -4.79 -15.32 1.68
CA LEU A 201 -5.85 -15.94 2.49
C LEU A 201 -5.47 -15.94 3.98
N PHE A 202 -4.20 -16.19 4.29
CA PHE A 202 -3.70 -16.08 5.66
C PHE A 202 -3.81 -14.64 6.18
N ILE A 203 -3.41 -13.64 5.37
CA ILE A 203 -3.55 -12.22 5.74
C ILE A 203 -5.02 -11.90 6.03
N TRP A 204 -5.96 -12.31 5.17
CA TRP A 204 -7.39 -12.04 5.36
C TRP A 204 -7.95 -12.72 6.61
N LYS A 205 -7.61 -14.01 6.83
CA LYS A 205 -8.00 -14.75 8.02
C LYS A 205 -7.53 -14.05 9.29
N ASN A 206 -6.24 -13.66 9.31
CA ASN A 206 -5.64 -13.03 10.48
C ASN A 206 -6.16 -11.60 10.70
N SER A 207 -6.44 -10.86 9.62
CA SER A 207 -7.06 -9.53 9.69
C SER A 207 -8.47 -9.55 10.28
N GLY A 208 -9.17 -10.69 10.23
CA GLY A 208 -10.46 -10.87 10.88
C GLY A 208 -10.45 -10.54 12.38
N GLN A 209 -9.33 -10.77 13.07
CA GLN A 209 -9.18 -10.44 14.47
C GLN A 209 -9.21 -8.92 14.73
N LEU A 210 -8.72 -8.12 13.77
CA LEU A 210 -8.74 -6.65 13.87
C LEU A 210 -10.17 -6.06 13.78
N LEU A 211 -11.12 -6.79 13.18
CA LEU A 211 -12.51 -6.34 13.05
C LEU A 211 -13.26 -6.29 14.40
N HIS A 212 -12.82 -7.09 15.36
CA HIS A 212 -13.52 -7.16 16.66
C HIS A 212 -13.31 -5.93 17.54
N THR A 213 -12.27 -5.13 17.29
CA THR A 213 -11.94 -3.98 18.14
C THR A 213 -12.92 -2.81 17.99
N SER A 214 -13.38 -2.50 16.79
CA SER A 214 -14.29 -1.39 16.50
C SER A 214 -15.06 -1.63 15.19
N PRO A 215 -16.03 -2.56 15.14
CA PRO A 215 -16.66 -2.98 13.90
C PRO A 215 -17.48 -1.88 13.22
N LEU A 216 -18.10 -0.98 13.98
CA LEU A 216 -18.97 0.07 13.43
C LEU A 216 -18.19 1.26 12.88
N THR A 217 -17.27 1.81 13.65
CA THR A 217 -16.52 3.03 13.29
C THR A 217 -15.13 2.77 12.75
N GLY A 218 -14.56 1.60 13.00
CA GLY A 218 -13.18 1.28 12.68
C GLY A 218 -12.19 1.80 13.73
N SER A 219 -10.93 1.44 13.56
CA SER A 219 -9.86 1.74 14.51
C SER A 219 -9.04 3.00 14.16
N GLY A 220 -9.31 3.65 13.05
CA GLY A 220 -8.61 4.84 12.56
C GLY A 220 -7.74 4.59 11.33
N VAL A 221 -7.37 5.69 10.69
CA VAL A 221 -6.54 5.69 9.47
C VAL A 221 -5.20 5.04 9.71
N LYS A 222 -4.73 4.23 8.75
CA LYS A 222 -3.43 3.50 8.81
C LYS A 222 -3.32 2.49 9.95
N THR A 223 -4.38 2.21 10.70
CA THR A 223 -4.34 1.26 11.80
C THR A 223 -4.19 -0.18 11.31
N PHE A 224 -4.58 -0.49 10.08
CA PHE A 224 -4.27 -1.79 9.49
C PHE A 224 -2.74 -2.01 9.48
N ALA A 225 -2.00 -1.11 8.86
CA ALA A 225 -0.54 -1.22 8.75
C ALA A 225 0.16 -1.22 10.12
N SER A 226 -0.36 -0.45 11.09
CA SER A 226 0.23 -0.34 12.43
C SER A 226 -0.05 -1.54 13.35
N ARG A 227 -1.11 -2.32 13.11
CA ARG A 227 -1.54 -3.40 14.02
C ARG A 227 -1.37 -4.80 13.43
N TYR A 228 -1.45 -4.95 12.11
CA TYR A 228 -1.47 -6.27 11.47
C TYR A 228 -0.28 -7.15 11.85
N MET A 229 0.94 -6.61 11.89
CA MET A 229 2.12 -7.39 12.21
C MET A 229 2.14 -7.91 13.65
N TYR A 230 1.55 -7.17 14.59
CA TYR A 230 1.39 -7.64 15.97
C TYR A 230 0.34 -8.75 16.07
N THR A 231 -0.77 -8.63 15.32
CA THR A 231 -1.78 -9.71 15.24
C THR A 231 -1.18 -10.97 14.60
N GLN A 232 -0.30 -10.80 13.59
CA GLN A 232 0.44 -11.92 13.00
C GLN A 232 1.39 -12.58 14.00
N ALA A 233 2.10 -11.78 14.82
CA ALA A 233 2.98 -12.30 15.87
C ALA A 233 2.19 -13.09 16.92
N GLU A 234 1.08 -12.55 17.41
CA GLU A 234 0.19 -13.24 18.35
C GLU A 234 -0.33 -14.57 17.79
N TYR A 235 -0.70 -14.59 16.51
CA TYR A 235 -1.11 -15.84 15.86
C TYR A 235 0.00 -16.90 15.91
N PHE A 236 1.25 -16.57 15.58
CA PHE A 236 2.34 -17.53 15.55
C PHE A 236 2.85 -17.90 16.95
N ALA A 237 2.77 -17.01 17.93
CA ALA A 237 3.02 -17.34 19.33
C ALA A 237 2.05 -18.42 19.83
N ASN A 238 0.77 -18.31 19.46
CA ASN A 238 -0.28 -19.27 19.84
C ASN A 238 -0.32 -20.54 18.95
N HIS A 239 0.28 -20.51 17.75
CA HIS A 239 0.27 -21.62 16.79
C HIS A 239 1.69 -21.90 16.27
N PRO A 240 2.60 -22.41 17.12
CA PRO A 240 4.01 -22.61 16.76
C PRO A 240 4.22 -23.60 15.59
N ASP A 241 3.30 -24.50 15.31
CA ASP A 241 3.40 -25.48 14.21
C ASP A 241 2.57 -25.13 12.97
N SER A 242 2.17 -23.86 12.85
CA SER A 242 1.34 -23.40 11.73
C SER A 242 2.03 -23.63 10.37
N PRO A 243 1.29 -24.16 9.36
CA PRO A 243 1.82 -24.33 7.99
C PRO A 243 2.06 -23.02 7.26
N TYR A 244 1.66 -21.89 7.85
CA TYR A 244 1.85 -20.56 7.28
C TYR A 244 3.20 -19.92 7.64
N LYS A 245 4.05 -20.53 8.50
CA LYS A 245 5.34 -19.99 8.92
C LYS A 245 6.23 -19.50 7.76
N LEU A 246 6.37 -20.34 6.74
CA LEU A 246 7.19 -20.00 5.56
C LEU A 246 6.50 -19.05 4.58
N LYS A 247 5.16 -18.91 4.68
CA LYS A 247 4.37 -18.02 3.82
C LYS A 247 4.25 -16.60 4.40
N ALA A 248 4.34 -16.48 5.72
CA ALA A 248 4.31 -15.20 6.42
C ALA A 248 5.58 -14.37 6.16
N SER A 249 5.40 -13.08 6.06
CA SER A 249 6.45 -12.09 5.85
C SER A 249 6.02 -10.77 6.44
N ASP A 250 6.93 -9.80 6.51
CA ASP A 250 6.57 -8.42 6.80
C ASP A 250 5.56 -7.91 5.78
N ASN A 251 4.42 -7.42 6.27
CA ASN A 251 3.31 -6.98 5.45
C ASN A 251 2.61 -5.74 6.03
N SER A 252 2.34 -4.76 5.18
CA SER A 252 1.65 -3.51 5.54
C SER A 252 0.30 -3.33 4.82
N HIS A 253 -0.07 -4.25 3.90
CA HIS A 253 -1.26 -4.14 3.07
C HIS A 253 -2.23 -5.30 3.31
N ALA A 254 -3.53 -5.00 3.36
CA ALA A 254 -4.57 -6.03 3.47
C ALA A 254 -4.72 -6.88 2.20
N PHE A 255 -4.25 -6.40 1.05
CA PHE A 255 -4.54 -6.95 -0.28
C PHE A 255 -6.04 -7.19 -0.51
N ASN A 256 -6.87 -6.46 0.20
CA ASN A 256 -8.32 -6.37 0.08
C ASN A 256 -8.77 -5.02 0.68
N GLU A 257 -9.15 -4.09 -0.18
CA GLU A 257 -9.53 -2.74 0.24
C GLU A 257 -10.78 -2.72 1.12
N TYR A 258 -11.73 -3.61 0.87
CA TYR A 258 -12.96 -3.67 1.66
C TYR A 258 -12.65 -4.04 3.10
N LEU A 259 -11.78 -5.05 3.27
CA LEU A 259 -11.31 -5.46 4.58
C LEU A 259 -10.54 -4.34 5.29
N ARG A 260 -9.65 -3.64 4.57
CA ARG A 260 -8.92 -2.49 5.11
C ARG A 260 -9.87 -1.37 5.54
N ILE A 261 -10.86 -1.03 4.68
CA ILE A 261 -11.84 0.01 4.97
C ILE A 261 -12.64 -0.35 6.23
N ILE A 262 -13.06 -1.60 6.40
CA ILE A 262 -13.80 -2.00 7.60
C ILE A 262 -12.90 -1.91 8.84
N VAL A 263 -11.64 -2.32 8.77
CA VAL A 263 -10.70 -2.22 9.89
C VAL A 263 -10.45 -0.76 10.26
N GLU A 264 -10.24 0.12 9.28
CA GLU A 264 -9.86 1.52 9.51
C GLU A 264 -11.06 2.44 9.76
N TYR A 265 -12.16 2.26 9.03
CA TYR A 265 -13.33 3.16 9.02
C TYR A 265 -14.64 2.48 9.40
N GLY A 266 -14.60 1.19 9.73
CA GLY A 266 -15.78 0.42 10.12
C GLY A 266 -16.79 0.20 9.01
N ILE A 267 -17.91 -0.40 9.39
CA ILE A 267 -19.05 -0.62 8.50
C ILE A 267 -19.63 0.70 8.00
N ILE A 268 -19.61 1.75 8.83
CA ILE A 268 -20.11 3.09 8.45
C ILE A 268 -19.33 3.63 7.26
N GLY A 269 -17.99 3.56 7.28
CA GLY A 269 -17.14 3.99 6.17
C GLY A 269 -17.43 3.21 4.89
N LEU A 270 -17.62 1.89 4.99
CA LEU A 270 -17.96 1.05 3.85
C LEU A 270 -19.33 1.38 3.27
N ILE A 271 -20.34 1.61 4.12
CA ILE A 271 -21.69 2.02 3.69
C ILE A 271 -21.65 3.37 2.96
N LEU A 272 -20.93 4.37 3.50
CA LEU A 272 -20.81 5.68 2.86
C LEU A 272 -20.12 5.59 1.50
N LEU A 273 -19.07 4.76 1.37
CA LEU A 273 -18.42 4.50 0.08
C LEU A 273 -19.38 3.81 -0.91
N PHE A 274 -20.15 2.83 -0.44
CA PHE A 274 -21.17 2.16 -1.25
C PHE A 274 -22.25 3.15 -1.73
N LEU A 275 -22.77 4.00 -0.84
CA LEU A 275 -23.75 5.02 -1.17
C LEU A 275 -23.21 6.04 -2.17
N LEU A 276 -21.94 6.43 -2.05
CA LEU A 276 -21.26 7.28 -3.02
C LEU A 276 -21.30 6.65 -4.42
N PHE A 277 -20.86 5.42 -4.58
CA PHE A 277 -20.88 4.73 -5.87
C PHE A 277 -22.31 4.47 -6.38
N ARG A 278 -23.24 4.10 -5.51
CA ARG A 278 -24.66 3.87 -5.85
C ARG A 278 -25.38 5.14 -6.31
N SER A 279 -24.94 6.30 -5.84
CA SER A 279 -25.53 7.58 -6.18
C SER A 279 -25.18 8.09 -7.59
N MET A 280 -24.16 7.54 -8.24
CA MET A 280 -23.73 7.98 -9.56
C MET A 280 -24.80 7.70 -10.61
N SER A 281 -24.92 8.59 -11.58
CA SER A 281 -25.87 8.46 -12.69
C SER A 281 -25.54 7.28 -13.62
N PHE A 282 -24.27 6.92 -13.62
CA PHE A 282 -23.73 5.83 -14.43
C PHE A 282 -22.54 5.17 -13.73
N PHE A 283 -22.58 3.86 -13.64
CA PHE A 283 -21.46 3.07 -13.13
C PHE A 283 -20.51 2.70 -14.27
N HIS A 284 -19.45 3.47 -14.41
CA HIS A 284 -18.51 3.33 -15.52
C HIS A 284 -17.69 2.04 -15.42
N PRO A 285 -17.35 1.35 -16.55
CA PRO A 285 -16.50 0.14 -16.53
C PRO A 285 -15.17 0.29 -15.80
N VAL A 286 -14.55 1.49 -15.80
CA VAL A 286 -13.36 1.78 -15.00
C VAL A 286 -13.64 1.64 -13.49
N LEU A 287 -14.83 2.03 -13.02
CA LEU A 287 -15.20 1.83 -11.61
C LEU A 287 -15.43 0.35 -11.30
N SER A 288 -16.04 -0.41 -12.23
CA SER A 288 -16.14 -1.87 -12.10
C SER A 288 -14.76 -2.52 -12.00
N PHE A 289 -13.80 -2.05 -12.81
CA PHE A 289 -12.43 -2.52 -12.73
C PHE A 289 -11.84 -2.31 -11.33
N TYR A 290 -11.97 -1.10 -10.77
CA TYR A 290 -11.43 -0.84 -9.44
C TYR A 290 -12.18 -1.56 -8.33
N CYS A 291 -13.49 -1.73 -8.42
CA CYS A 291 -14.23 -2.53 -7.46
C CYS A 291 -13.73 -3.99 -7.42
N ILE A 292 -13.44 -4.59 -8.58
CA ILE A 292 -12.93 -5.97 -8.64
C ILE A 292 -11.45 -6.03 -8.24
N PHE A 293 -10.63 -5.09 -8.73
CA PHE A 293 -9.21 -5.01 -8.41
C PHE A 293 -8.97 -4.82 -6.91
N ALA A 294 -9.86 -4.07 -6.23
CA ALA A 294 -9.84 -3.81 -4.79
C ALA A 294 -10.03 -5.06 -3.92
N PHE A 295 -10.66 -6.13 -4.43
CA PHE A 295 -10.73 -7.41 -3.71
C PHE A 295 -9.39 -8.11 -3.57
N PHE A 296 -8.43 -7.82 -4.46
CA PHE A 296 -7.16 -8.55 -4.53
C PHE A 296 -5.94 -7.63 -4.47
N SER A 297 -6.13 -6.33 -4.24
CA SER A 297 -5.07 -5.33 -4.25
C SER A 297 -5.42 -4.17 -3.32
N TYR A 298 -4.64 -3.08 -3.39
CA TYR A 298 -4.75 -1.87 -2.55
C TYR A 298 -4.80 -0.57 -3.38
N PRO A 299 -5.79 -0.42 -4.31
CA PRO A 299 -5.83 0.72 -5.23
C PRO A 299 -5.99 2.07 -4.55
N LEU A 300 -6.71 2.16 -3.43
CA LEU A 300 -6.95 3.42 -2.73
C LEU A 300 -5.76 3.90 -1.87
N GLU A 301 -4.67 3.13 -1.81
CA GLU A 301 -3.40 3.57 -1.23
C GLU A 301 -2.46 4.19 -2.29
N ILE A 302 -2.83 4.12 -3.58
CA ILE A 302 -2.02 4.56 -4.71
C ILE A 302 -2.54 5.89 -5.23
N THR A 303 -1.82 6.98 -4.97
CA THR A 303 -2.26 8.36 -5.29
C THR A 303 -2.73 8.55 -6.74
N PRO A 304 -2.04 8.09 -7.80
CA PRO A 304 -2.56 8.21 -9.17
C PRO A 304 -3.89 7.48 -9.39
N ILE A 305 -4.11 6.35 -8.71
CA ILE A 305 -5.34 5.56 -8.84
C ILE A 305 -6.50 6.25 -8.12
N ILE A 306 -6.29 6.72 -6.87
CA ILE A 306 -7.37 7.43 -6.16
C ILE A 306 -7.79 8.70 -6.88
N LEU A 307 -6.85 9.44 -7.51
CA LEU A 307 -7.18 10.60 -8.34
C LEU A 307 -8.00 10.19 -9.57
N LEU A 308 -7.66 9.08 -10.23
CA LEU A 308 -8.44 8.58 -11.38
C LEU A 308 -9.85 8.17 -10.96
N VAL A 309 -10.00 7.42 -9.86
CA VAL A 309 -11.33 7.07 -9.29
C VAL A 309 -12.12 8.34 -8.97
N THR A 310 -11.47 9.36 -8.41
CA THR A 310 -12.09 10.65 -8.10
C THR A 310 -12.57 11.37 -9.35
N VAL A 311 -11.77 11.41 -10.42
CA VAL A 311 -12.18 11.97 -11.72
C VAL A 311 -13.40 11.24 -12.26
N MET A 312 -13.43 9.90 -12.19
CA MET A 312 -14.57 9.10 -12.64
C MET A 312 -15.82 9.42 -11.82
N ALA A 313 -15.72 9.48 -10.49
CA ALA A 313 -16.84 9.82 -9.61
C ALA A 313 -17.40 11.21 -9.90
N ALA A 314 -16.54 12.19 -10.08
CA ALA A 314 -16.94 13.57 -10.38
C ALA A 314 -17.55 13.76 -11.79
N SER A 315 -17.14 12.91 -12.75
CA SER A 315 -17.61 12.98 -14.14
C SER A 315 -19.00 12.39 -14.36
N TYR A 316 -19.47 11.51 -13.48
CA TYR A 316 -20.78 10.84 -13.60
C TYR A 316 -21.69 11.09 -12.39
N PRO A 317 -21.99 12.36 -12.06
CA PRO A 317 -22.80 12.70 -10.91
C PRO A 317 -24.23 12.18 -11.07
N GLY A 318 -24.88 11.92 -9.93
CA GLY A 318 -26.25 11.43 -9.86
C GLY A 318 -27.32 12.52 -10.07
N LYS A 319 -28.52 12.25 -9.55
CA LYS A 319 -29.64 13.18 -9.64
C LYS A 319 -29.33 14.49 -8.89
N ASN A 320 -29.87 15.60 -9.45
CA ASN A 320 -29.72 16.93 -8.85
C ASN A 320 -30.58 17.07 -7.59
N ILE A 321 -30.03 17.74 -6.60
CA ILE A 321 -30.73 18.12 -5.35
C ILE A 321 -31.08 19.59 -5.45
N CYS A 322 -30.11 20.46 -5.73
CA CYS A 322 -30.29 21.90 -5.85
C CYS A 322 -29.27 22.50 -6.85
N TYR A 323 -29.41 23.80 -7.09
CA TYR A 323 -28.50 24.54 -7.97
C TYR A 323 -27.90 25.73 -7.24
N TYR A 324 -26.63 26.00 -7.48
CA TYR A 324 -25.91 27.15 -6.95
C TYR A 324 -25.10 27.86 -8.06
N PRO A 325 -24.68 29.11 -7.85
CA PRO A 325 -23.86 29.83 -8.81
C PRO A 325 -22.49 29.16 -8.98
N ARG A 326 -22.12 28.80 -10.21
CA ARG A 326 -20.90 28.05 -10.51
C ARG A 326 -19.62 28.79 -10.08
N TYR A 327 -19.64 30.13 -10.09
CA TYR A 327 -18.47 30.92 -9.68
C TYR A 327 -18.06 30.66 -8.22
N ILE A 328 -19.02 30.33 -7.32
CA ILE A 328 -18.71 29.98 -5.93
C ILE A 328 -17.75 28.79 -5.88
N LEU A 329 -18.08 27.72 -6.57
CA LEU A 329 -17.22 26.53 -6.61
C LEU A 329 -15.86 26.82 -7.26
N ILE A 330 -15.83 27.61 -8.33
CA ILE A 330 -14.59 28.03 -9.00
C ILE A 330 -13.72 28.84 -8.04
N THR A 331 -14.28 29.80 -7.31
CA THR A 331 -13.55 30.61 -6.34
C THR A 331 -12.96 29.76 -5.22
N ILE A 332 -13.75 28.81 -4.70
CA ILE A 332 -13.28 27.85 -3.69
C ILE A 332 -12.14 27.00 -4.24
N CYS A 333 -12.27 26.48 -5.47
CA CYS A 333 -11.22 25.68 -6.11
C CYS A 333 -9.92 26.47 -6.30
N LEU A 334 -10.00 27.72 -6.75
CA LEU A 334 -8.83 28.59 -6.94
C LEU A 334 -8.14 28.89 -5.61
N SER A 335 -8.90 29.29 -4.58
CA SER A 335 -8.37 29.59 -3.25
C SER A 335 -7.72 28.34 -2.61
N ALA A 336 -8.41 27.18 -2.70
CA ALA A 336 -7.89 25.90 -2.21
C ALA A 336 -6.62 25.47 -2.99
N SER A 337 -6.59 25.67 -4.31
CA SER A 337 -5.42 25.37 -5.14
C SER A 337 -4.21 26.20 -4.71
N CYS A 338 -4.37 27.51 -4.52
CA CYS A 338 -3.30 28.38 -4.06
C CYS A 338 -2.78 27.94 -2.68
N LEU A 339 -3.69 27.66 -1.73
CA LEU A 339 -3.32 27.21 -0.39
C LEU A 339 -2.59 25.86 -0.41
N LEU A 340 -3.11 24.88 -1.15
CA LEU A 340 -2.49 23.56 -1.25
C LEU A 340 -1.15 23.61 -1.96
N SER A 341 -1.02 24.42 -3.02
CA SER A 341 0.25 24.62 -3.72
C SER A 341 1.31 25.25 -2.81
N TYR A 342 0.95 26.26 -2.03
CA TYR A 342 1.84 26.87 -1.03
C TYR A 342 2.25 25.84 0.04
N ARG A 343 1.30 25.09 0.59
CA ARG A 343 1.57 24.04 1.59
C ARG A 343 2.46 22.93 1.04
N ALA A 344 2.20 22.48 -0.19
CA ALA A 344 2.99 21.46 -0.85
C ALA A 344 4.42 21.94 -1.15
N TRP A 345 4.58 23.18 -1.61
CA TRP A 345 5.89 23.79 -1.84
C TRP A 345 6.69 23.88 -0.55
N ARG A 346 6.08 24.40 0.52
CA ARG A 346 6.69 24.51 1.85
C ARG A 346 7.09 23.13 2.38
N PHE A 347 6.18 22.15 2.34
CA PHE A 347 6.45 20.79 2.78
C PHE A 347 7.62 20.15 2.01
N LYS A 348 7.65 20.29 0.68
CA LYS A 348 8.76 19.78 -0.13
C LYS A 348 10.08 20.49 0.12
N SER A 349 10.05 21.77 0.45
CA SER A 349 11.25 22.51 0.84
C SER A 349 11.81 21.99 2.17
N GLU A 350 10.94 21.85 3.18
CA GLU A 350 11.29 21.27 4.48
C GLU A 350 11.82 19.83 4.33
N GLU A 351 11.18 19.00 3.49
CA GLU A 351 11.60 17.61 3.24
C GLU A 351 12.98 17.52 2.58
N ARG A 352 13.28 18.41 1.64
CA ARG A 352 14.60 18.46 1.00
C ARG A 352 15.69 18.85 2.00
N GLU A 353 15.43 19.85 2.84
CA GLU A 353 16.36 20.28 3.90
C GLU A 353 16.62 19.13 4.89
N LEU A 354 15.56 18.45 5.34
CA LEU A 354 15.68 17.27 6.21
C LEU A 354 16.50 16.15 5.58
N LYS A 355 16.24 15.82 4.32
CA LYS A 355 17.00 14.77 3.60
C LYS A 355 18.48 15.13 3.49
N SER A 356 18.79 16.40 3.20
CA SER A 356 20.17 16.90 3.15
C SER A 356 20.85 16.75 4.50
N MET A 357 20.20 17.19 5.59
CA MET A 357 20.73 17.05 6.95
C MET A 357 20.93 15.59 7.38
N ILE A 358 19.98 14.70 7.05
CA ILE A 358 20.10 13.26 7.35
C ILE A 358 21.29 12.65 6.58
N HIS A 359 21.48 13.04 5.33
CA HIS A 359 22.62 12.61 4.53
C HIS A 359 23.93 13.12 5.09
N GLU A 360 24.02 14.41 5.41
CA GLU A 360 25.19 15.04 6.03
C GLU A 360 25.56 14.35 7.35
N TYR A 361 24.59 14.11 8.25
CA TYR A 361 24.82 13.40 9.50
C TYR A 361 25.28 11.95 9.27
N GLY A 362 24.84 11.33 8.20
CA GLY A 362 25.29 9.98 7.82
C GLY A 362 26.76 9.94 7.35
N CYS A 363 27.26 11.04 6.76
CA CYS A 363 28.64 11.16 6.30
C CYS A 363 29.59 11.69 7.38
N LEU A 364 29.14 12.71 8.14
CA LEU A 364 29.92 13.43 9.15
C LEU A 364 29.08 13.58 10.43
N PRO A 365 29.05 12.56 11.29
CA PRO A 365 28.30 12.64 12.54
C PRO A 365 28.84 13.73 13.45
N GLY A 366 27.98 14.67 13.86
CA GLY A 366 28.30 15.75 14.80
C GLY A 366 27.15 15.97 15.78
N ALA A 367 27.47 16.22 17.07
CA ALA A 367 26.47 16.37 18.12
C ALA A 367 25.45 17.49 17.81
N GLY A 368 25.89 18.63 17.28
CA GLY A 368 24.99 19.74 16.94
C GLY A 368 24.00 19.40 15.82
N LEU A 369 24.41 18.62 14.81
CA LEU A 369 23.53 18.18 13.74
C LEU A 369 22.57 17.09 14.22
N GLU A 370 23.06 16.23 15.11
CA GLU A 370 22.25 15.18 15.75
C GLU A 370 21.11 15.77 16.57
N ASP A 371 21.41 16.79 17.42
CA ASP A 371 20.40 17.47 18.24
C ASP A 371 19.40 18.25 17.36
N LYS A 372 19.88 18.89 16.31
CA LYS A 372 19.01 19.55 15.33
C LYS A 372 18.06 18.56 14.66
N LEU A 373 18.57 17.42 14.17
CA LEU A 373 17.73 16.37 13.57
C LEU A 373 16.72 15.82 14.57
N PHE A 374 17.13 15.54 15.80
CA PHE A 374 16.20 15.04 16.82
C PHE A 374 15.16 16.10 17.22
N GLY A 375 15.50 17.39 17.18
CA GLY A 375 14.58 18.51 17.43
C GLY A 375 13.39 18.57 16.46
N TYR A 376 13.51 18.02 15.26
CA TYR A 376 12.38 17.89 14.33
C TYR A 376 11.37 16.79 14.69
N TYR A 377 11.67 15.91 15.65
CA TYR A 377 10.83 14.77 16.02
C TYR A 377 9.37 15.15 16.33
N PRO A 378 9.04 16.18 17.14
CA PRO A 378 7.65 16.54 17.43
C PRO A 378 6.84 16.87 16.18
N CYS A 379 7.47 17.50 15.18
CA CYS A 379 6.81 17.91 13.94
C CYS A 379 6.69 16.79 12.90
N TYR A 380 7.60 15.82 12.94
CA TYR A 380 7.73 14.74 11.93
C TYR A 380 7.59 13.34 12.50
N LYS A 381 7.09 13.20 13.75
CA LYS A 381 6.92 11.90 14.41
C LYS A 381 6.05 10.89 13.66
N ASN A 382 5.22 11.35 12.71
CA ASN A 382 4.38 10.50 11.86
C ASN A 382 4.95 10.35 10.43
N ASN A 383 6.04 11.04 10.11
CA ASN A 383 6.65 10.95 8.79
C ASN A 383 7.53 9.69 8.70
N HIS A 384 7.08 8.76 7.85
CA HIS A 384 7.70 7.45 7.68
C HIS A 384 9.18 7.52 7.27
N ILE A 385 9.49 8.41 6.31
CA ILE A 385 10.86 8.54 5.78
C ILE A 385 11.78 9.12 6.83
N TYR A 386 11.35 10.18 7.51
CA TYR A 386 12.13 10.83 8.57
C TYR A 386 12.43 9.84 9.70
N ILE A 387 11.40 9.16 10.24
CA ILE A 387 11.56 8.22 11.36
C ILE A 387 12.50 7.08 10.98
N ALA A 388 12.29 6.42 9.82
CA ALA A 388 13.13 5.30 9.41
C ALA A 388 14.59 5.72 9.15
N SER A 389 14.79 6.86 8.48
CA SER A 389 16.14 7.34 8.15
C SER A 389 16.91 7.79 9.39
N CYS A 390 16.28 8.56 10.29
CA CYS A 390 16.92 8.99 11.54
C CYS A 390 17.20 7.79 12.46
N ALA A 391 16.28 6.85 12.60
CA ALA A 391 16.50 5.65 13.40
C ALA A 391 17.77 4.90 12.95
N MET A 392 17.90 4.69 11.63
CA MET A 392 19.06 4.00 11.06
C MET A 392 20.36 4.77 11.29
N GLN A 393 20.38 6.10 11.09
CA GLN A 393 21.59 6.91 11.27
C GLN A 393 22.00 7.02 12.74
N PHE A 394 21.07 7.27 13.66
CA PHE A 394 21.36 7.30 15.09
C PHE A 394 21.88 5.94 15.59
N TYR A 395 21.30 4.83 15.12
CA TYR A 395 21.79 3.50 15.48
C TYR A 395 23.21 3.23 14.97
N LYS A 396 23.51 3.56 13.70
CA LYS A 396 24.85 3.42 13.10
C LYS A 396 25.90 4.25 13.85
N ASN A 397 25.53 5.46 14.24
CA ASN A 397 26.41 6.39 14.95
C ASN A 397 26.44 6.14 16.47
N LYS A 398 25.86 5.01 16.93
CA LYS A 398 25.85 4.59 18.35
C LYS A 398 25.10 5.53 19.30
N SER A 399 24.28 6.45 18.76
CA SER A 399 23.36 7.30 19.54
C SER A 399 22.11 6.51 19.93
N TYR A 400 22.30 5.46 20.71
CA TYR A 400 21.25 4.48 21.03
C TYR A 400 20.02 5.09 21.74
N PRO A 401 20.15 6.06 22.67
CA PRO A 401 18.94 6.64 23.29
C PRO A 401 18.02 7.34 22.28
N LYS A 402 18.56 8.09 21.31
CA LYS A 402 17.80 8.75 20.26
C LYS A 402 17.28 7.73 19.23
N ALA A 403 18.10 6.73 18.89
CA ALA A 403 17.69 5.62 18.03
C ALA A 403 16.49 4.86 18.61
N GLU A 404 16.50 4.59 19.93
CA GLU A 404 15.39 3.93 20.63
C GLU A 404 14.08 4.70 20.46
N VAL A 405 14.07 6.02 20.67
CA VAL A 405 12.87 6.86 20.50
C VAL A 405 12.32 6.74 19.08
N MET A 406 13.19 6.81 18.07
CA MET A 406 12.79 6.69 16.67
C MET A 406 12.29 5.28 16.34
N LEU A 407 12.98 4.23 16.79
CA LEU A 407 12.58 2.83 16.57
C LEU A 407 11.27 2.47 17.26
N ARG A 408 11.03 2.97 18.49
CA ARG A 408 9.73 2.83 19.16
C ARG A 408 8.62 3.50 18.36
N ARG A 409 8.87 4.70 17.79
CA ARG A 409 7.86 5.32 16.93
C ARG A 409 7.67 4.55 15.62
N ALA A 410 8.75 4.05 15.02
CA ALA A 410 8.68 3.20 13.83
C ALA A 410 7.85 1.92 14.08
N SER A 411 8.01 1.28 15.25
CA SER A 411 7.26 0.09 15.62
C SER A 411 5.76 0.33 15.81
N VAL A 412 5.33 1.58 16.01
CA VAL A 412 3.91 1.97 16.02
C VAL A 412 3.41 2.26 14.61
N LEU A 413 4.18 3.00 13.80
CA LEU A 413 3.72 3.48 12.49
C LEU A 413 3.70 2.37 11.42
N PHE A 414 4.73 1.54 11.40
CA PHE A 414 4.97 0.53 10.37
C PHE A 414 5.77 -0.66 10.93
N PRO A 415 5.17 -1.39 11.90
CA PRO A 415 5.81 -2.52 12.53
C PRO A 415 6.25 -3.56 11.50
N SER A 416 7.44 -4.09 11.68
CA SER A 416 8.00 -5.19 10.91
C SER A 416 8.97 -5.97 11.77
N SER A 417 9.25 -7.21 11.40
CA SER A 417 10.24 -8.04 12.09
C SER A 417 11.60 -7.32 12.17
N ARG A 418 11.96 -6.59 11.08
CA ARG A 418 13.20 -5.81 11.03
C ARG A 418 13.23 -4.68 12.06
N ILE A 419 12.18 -3.86 12.14
CA ILE A 419 12.13 -2.74 13.08
C ILE A 419 12.19 -3.25 14.52
N LEU A 420 11.52 -4.37 14.81
CA LEU A 420 11.51 -4.93 16.14
C LEU A 420 12.87 -5.53 16.53
N TYR A 421 13.56 -6.24 15.63
CA TYR A 421 14.89 -6.72 16.01
C TYR A 421 15.92 -5.57 16.07
N ASP A 422 15.81 -4.53 15.26
CA ASP A 422 16.65 -3.32 15.38
C ASP A 422 16.39 -2.61 16.74
N LEU A 423 15.10 -2.51 17.15
CA LEU A 423 14.74 -1.97 18.47
C LEU A 423 15.25 -2.86 19.61
N GLY A 424 15.10 -4.17 19.51
CA GLY A 424 15.62 -5.13 20.48
C GLY A 424 17.14 -5.04 20.64
N ASN A 425 17.87 -4.94 19.52
CA ASN A 425 19.31 -4.71 19.54
C ASN A 425 19.68 -3.35 20.17
N CYS A 426 18.90 -2.31 19.92
CA CYS A 426 19.10 -1.01 20.53
C CYS A 426 18.90 -1.07 22.05
N CYS A 427 17.83 -1.70 22.52
CA CYS A 427 17.58 -1.93 23.93
C CYS A 427 18.70 -2.78 24.59
N HIS A 428 19.20 -3.81 23.89
CA HIS A 428 20.34 -4.62 24.36
C HIS A 428 21.59 -3.74 24.58
N ARG A 429 21.92 -2.85 23.62
CA ARG A 429 23.05 -1.90 23.76
C ARG A 429 22.87 -0.91 24.93
N LEU A 430 21.64 -0.60 25.27
CA LEU A 430 21.25 0.24 26.41
C LEU A 430 21.13 -0.57 27.73
N GLN A 431 21.50 -1.85 27.73
CA GLN A 431 21.42 -2.79 28.86
C GLN A 431 19.98 -3.02 29.39
N LYS A 432 18.97 -2.72 28.56
CA LYS A 432 17.54 -3.01 28.85
C LYS A 432 17.20 -4.43 28.39
N TYR A 433 17.79 -5.43 29.04
CA TYR A 433 17.80 -6.82 28.55
C TYR A 433 16.42 -7.47 28.45
N GLU A 434 15.52 -7.22 29.40
CA GLU A 434 14.16 -7.78 29.39
C GLU A 434 13.33 -7.21 28.22
N GLU A 435 13.45 -5.90 27.99
CA GLU A 435 12.76 -5.28 26.83
C GLU A 435 13.36 -5.76 25.51
N ALA A 436 14.69 -5.94 25.46
CA ALA A 436 15.38 -6.46 24.29
C ALA A 436 14.87 -7.88 23.95
N GLU A 437 14.80 -8.77 24.94
CA GLU A 437 14.27 -10.13 24.75
C GLU A 437 12.82 -10.09 24.23
N ARG A 438 11.96 -9.27 24.82
CA ARG A 438 10.57 -9.13 24.40
C ARG A 438 10.45 -8.69 22.94
N PHE A 439 11.20 -7.65 22.51
CA PHE A 439 11.15 -7.18 21.13
C PHE A 439 11.72 -8.18 20.14
N LEU A 440 12.82 -8.85 20.50
CA LEU A 440 13.44 -9.87 19.65
C LEU A 440 12.56 -11.11 19.49
N SER A 441 11.91 -11.56 20.57
CA SER A 441 10.94 -12.66 20.51
C SER A 441 9.75 -12.30 19.64
N THR A 442 9.16 -11.11 19.84
CA THR A 442 8.05 -10.63 18.99
C THR A 442 8.48 -10.53 17.52
N ALA A 443 9.72 -10.12 17.24
CA ALA A 443 10.23 -10.09 15.86
C ALA A 443 10.29 -11.48 15.22
N CYS A 444 10.68 -12.52 16.01
CA CYS A 444 10.65 -13.92 15.56
C CYS A 444 9.23 -14.38 15.25
N ASP A 445 8.25 -14.01 16.08
CA ASP A 445 6.86 -14.36 15.89
C ASP A 445 6.22 -13.58 14.74
N MET A 446 6.64 -12.33 14.48
CA MET A 446 6.17 -11.57 13.31
C MET A 446 6.52 -12.24 11.99
N ALA A 447 7.71 -12.81 11.87
CA ALA A 447 8.17 -13.43 10.62
C ALA A 447 9.00 -14.70 10.90
N PRO A 448 8.33 -15.82 11.29
CA PRO A 448 9.02 -17.04 11.71
C PRO A 448 9.91 -17.68 10.64
N GLY A 449 9.61 -17.40 9.35
CA GLY A 449 10.41 -17.85 8.22
C GLY A 449 11.67 -17.01 7.93
N HIS A 450 11.91 -15.93 8.68
CA HIS A 450 13.09 -15.08 8.50
C HIS A 450 14.20 -15.47 9.48
N VAL A 451 15.43 -15.59 8.99
CA VAL A 451 16.57 -16.02 9.81
C VAL A 451 17.08 -14.92 10.74
N LEU A 452 17.06 -13.65 10.32
CA LEU A 452 17.67 -12.55 11.06
C LEU A 452 17.04 -12.31 12.45
N PRO A 453 15.71 -12.28 12.63
CA PRO A 453 15.14 -12.17 13.96
C PRO A 453 15.64 -13.27 14.92
N GLN A 454 15.67 -14.53 14.45
CA GLN A 454 16.14 -15.66 15.25
C GLN A 454 17.62 -15.55 15.58
N TYR A 455 18.45 -15.08 14.66
CA TYR A 455 19.87 -14.81 14.89
C TYR A 455 20.08 -13.77 15.99
N TYR A 456 19.35 -12.66 15.95
CA TYR A 456 19.52 -11.59 16.94
C TYR A 456 19.01 -12.01 18.33
N LEU A 457 17.96 -12.81 18.40
CA LEU A 457 17.50 -13.39 19.68
C LEU A 457 18.53 -14.38 20.25
N PHE A 458 19.06 -15.27 19.42
CA PHE A 458 20.14 -16.19 19.80
C PHE A 458 21.35 -15.42 20.31
N ARG A 459 21.82 -14.41 19.58
CA ARG A 459 22.96 -13.57 19.97
C ARG A 459 22.71 -12.86 21.30
N HIS A 460 21.50 -12.36 21.51
CA HIS A 460 21.11 -11.73 22.77
C HIS A 460 21.29 -12.71 23.96
N TYR A 461 20.84 -13.95 23.84
CA TYR A 461 21.00 -14.97 24.90
C TYR A 461 22.46 -15.34 25.12
N VAL A 462 23.27 -15.43 24.10
CA VAL A 462 24.71 -15.67 24.20
C VAL A 462 25.41 -14.52 24.92
N GLU A 463 25.17 -13.28 24.51
CA GLU A 463 25.82 -12.09 25.08
C GLU A 463 25.36 -11.81 26.53
N THR A 464 24.16 -12.25 26.94
CA THR A 464 23.64 -12.10 28.32
C THR A 464 23.91 -13.30 29.20
N GLY A 465 24.62 -14.34 28.73
CA GLY A 465 24.94 -15.52 29.49
C GLY A 465 23.78 -16.47 29.80
N GLN A 466 22.66 -16.35 29.12
CA GLN A 466 21.48 -17.21 29.29
C GLN A 466 21.66 -18.54 28.53
N THR A 467 22.61 -19.36 28.96
CA THR A 467 23.09 -20.56 28.25
C THR A 467 21.96 -21.50 27.82
N HIS A 468 21.00 -21.79 28.70
CA HIS A 468 19.90 -22.69 28.39
C HIS A 468 19.03 -22.16 27.22
N LYS A 469 18.68 -20.87 27.24
CA LYS A 469 17.90 -20.23 26.15
C LYS A 469 18.72 -20.15 24.87
N ALA A 470 20.02 -19.89 24.96
CA ALA A 470 20.94 -19.88 23.82
C ALA A 470 21.03 -21.25 23.15
N LEU A 471 21.15 -22.33 23.90
CA LEU A 471 21.15 -23.70 23.39
C LEU A 471 19.84 -24.03 22.65
N ASN A 472 18.69 -23.73 23.25
CA ASN A 472 17.39 -23.95 22.64
C ASN A 472 17.21 -23.14 21.34
N SER A 473 17.66 -21.89 21.35
CA SER A 473 17.61 -21.02 20.16
C SER A 473 18.54 -21.55 19.06
N ALA A 474 19.74 -22.01 19.40
CA ALA A 474 20.66 -22.64 18.45
C ALA A 474 20.08 -23.90 17.82
N HIS A 475 19.48 -24.79 18.60
CA HIS A 475 18.77 -25.97 18.10
C HIS A 475 17.63 -25.58 17.14
N THR A 476 16.83 -24.59 17.52
CA THR A 476 15.74 -24.09 16.67
C THR A 476 16.27 -23.58 15.32
N ILE A 477 17.34 -22.78 15.31
CA ILE A 477 17.93 -22.24 14.08
C ILE A 477 18.43 -23.36 13.15
N ILE A 478 19.09 -24.37 13.69
CA ILE A 478 19.68 -25.48 12.90
C ILE A 478 18.58 -26.32 12.22
N HIS A 479 17.51 -26.60 12.92
CA HIS A 479 16.44 -27.48 12.45
C HIS A 479 15.33 -26.72 11.69
N SER A 480 15.29 -25.39 11.77
CA SER A 480 14.30 -24.59 11.05
C SER A 480 14.58 -24.51 9.55
N LYS A 481 13.52 -24.57 8.75
CA LYS A 481 13.53 -24.13 7.35
C LYS A 481 13.26 -22.64 7.30
N PHE A 482 14.03 -21.92 6.47
CA PHE A 482 13.85 -20.49 6.26
C PHE A 482 13.29 -20.21 4.87
N LYS A 483 12.58 -19.11 4.71
CA LYS A 483 11.98 -18.68 3.43
C LYS A 483 13.06 -18.44 2.35
N GLN A 484 14.25 -18.00 2.77
CA GLN A 484 15.40 -17.78 1.94
C GLN A 484 16.58 -18.54 2.56
N GLU A 485 16.92 -19.67 1.98
CA GLU A 485 18.08 -20.49 2.36
C GLU A 485 19.36 -19.99 1.61
N GLY A 486 19.64 -18.68 1.70
CA GLY A 486 20.80 -18.05 1.11
C GLY A 486 22.05 -18.08 2.02
N SER A 487 23.11 -17.39 1.60
CA SER A 487 24.40 -17.32 2.33
C SER A 487 24.23 -16.89 3.79
N THR A 488 23.35 -15.93 4.08
CA THR A 488 23.06 -15.46 5.44
C THR A 488 22.47 -16.57 6.31
N ALA A 489 21.52 -17.35 5.80
CA ALA A 489 20.92 -18.45 6.57
C ALA A 489 21.95 -19.54 6.86
N LEU A 490 22.82 -19.86 5.90
CA LEU A 490 23.90 -20.84 6.07
C LEU A 490 24.92 -20.36 7.11
N GLN A 491 25.33 -19.08 7.07
CA GLN A 491 26.23 -18.50 8.06
C GLN A 491 25.64 -18.56 9.47
N VAL A 492 24.39 -18.20 9.64
CA VAL A 492 23.71 -18.23 10.94
C VAL A 492 23.60 -19.66 11.48
N LYS A 493 23.24 -20.63 10.61
CA LYS A 493 23.23 -22.05 10.99
C LYS A 493 24.63 -22.57 11.37
N HIS A 494 25.67 -22.09 10.70
CA HIS A 494 27.06 -22.43 11.04
C HIS A 494 27.44 -21.89 12.43
N LEU A 495 27.16 -20.61 12.71
CA LEU A 495 27.42 -20.01 14.03
C LEU A 495 26.68 -20.73 15.16
N ALA A 496 25.43 -21.14 14.92
CA ALA A 496 24.66 -21.91 15.90
C ALA A 496 25.26 -23.29 16.15
N LYS A 497 25.76 -23.99 15.12
CA LYS A 497 26.45 -25.29 15.25
C LYS A 497 27.77 -25.15 16.04
N GLU A 498 28.56 -24.13 15.71
CA GLU A 498 29.82 -23.84 16.41
C GLU A 498 29.59 -23.56 17.91
N TYR A 499 28.54 -22.81 18.23
CA TYR A 499 28.18 -22.58 19.66
C TYR A 499 27.82 -23.88 20.38
N LEU A 500 27.06 -24.78 19.76
CA LEU A 500 26.69 -26.08 20.33
C LEU A 500 27.92 -26.98 20.56
N SER A 501 28.88 -27.02 19.64
CA SER A 501 30.09 -27.82 19.80
C SER A 501 30.96 -27.31 20.94
N LYS A 502 31.20 -26.01 21.02
CA LYS A 502 31.97 -25.38 22.10
C LYS A 502 31.35 -25.61 23.50
N THR A 503 30.03 -25.56 23.58
CA THR A 503 29.33 -25.75 24.87
C THR A 503 29.37 -27.23 25.33
N LYS A 504 29.36 -28.20 24.39
CA LYS A 504 29.55 -29.63 24.71
C LYS A 504 30.97 -29.93 25.20
N GLU A 505 31.97 -29.41 24.51
CA GLU A 505 33.39 -29.60 24.90
C GLU A 505 33.74 -28.94 26.25
N GLY A 506 33.09 -27.80 26.57
CA GLY A 506 33.21 -27.14 27.85
C GLY A 506 32.53 -27.89 29.02
N GLY A 507 31.43 -28.61 28.74
CA GLY A 507 30.71 -29.44 29.73
C GLY A 507 31.35 -30.79 30.01
N GLU A 508 32.18 -31.33 29.11
CA GLU A 508 32.95 -32.56 29.31
C GLU A 508 34.25 -32.33 30.08
N ARG A 509 34.67 -31.08 30.31
CA ARG A 509 35.86 -30.67 31.04
C ARG A 509 35.60 -30.23 32.50
N GLN A 510 34.35 -30.19 32.95
CA GLN A 510 33.93 -29.97 34.32
C GLN A 510 33.42 -31.28 34.94
#